data_5a4dab8ab9cadb2d4459c07a34425442
#
_entry.id   5a4dab8ab9cadb2d4459c07a34425442
#
_cell.length_a   1.000
_cell.length_b   1.000
_cell.length_c   1.000
_cell.angle_alpha   90.00
_cell.angle_beta   90.00
_cell.angle_gamma   90.00
#
_symmetry.space_group_name_H-M   'P 1'
#
loop_
_entity.id
_entity.type
_entity.pdbx_description
1 polymer ?
#
loop_
_entity_poly.entity_id
_entity_poly.type
_entity_poly.pdbx_seq_one_letter_code
_entity_poly.pdbx_strand_id
1 'polypeptide(L)'
;MGMTMTQKILAAAAGLPSVEAGQLIEADLDLVLGNDITSPVAIHEMDKFTKEGVFHKDKIALVMDHFIPNKDIKSAEHCKCVRQFATKHDITNYFDVGQMGIEHALLPESGLTVAGDVIIGADSHTCTYGALGAFSTGVGSTDMAAGMATGKAWFKVPSAIKFNLIGKPAKWVSGKDVILHIIGMIGVDGALYRSMEFTGEGIKNLSMDDRFTIANMAIEAGGKNGIFPVDDLTIAYMEEHSKRPYKIFEADEDAVYDEEYTIDLSEIKPTIAFPHLPENTKTMDEITEDVVIDQSVIGSCTNGRIEDLRCAAEILKGRKVKKGVRCIVIPATQKIYLQAMEEGLLKIFIEAGAVVSTPTCGPCLGGYMGILAEGERCISTTNRNFVGRMGHVKSEVYLASPAVAAASAVTGKISTPDELGL
;
A
#
# COMPACT_ATOMS: atom_id res chain seq x y z
N MET A 1 -30.36 -4.67 12.40
CA MET A 1 -28.95 -4.96 12.72
C MET A 1 -28.14 -3.84 12.10
N GLY A 2 -27.33 -3.16 12.87
CA GLY A 2 -26.52 -2.05 12.39
C GLY A 2 -25.46 -2.51 11.38
N MET A 3 -25.08 -1.62 10.47
CA MET A 3 -24.10 -1.89 9.42
C MET A 3 -22.74 -1.28 9.74
N THR A 4 -21.67 -1.98 9.40
CA THR A 4 -20.29 -1.45 9.39
C THR A 4 -20.09 -0.40 8.29
N MET A 5 -18.98 0.34 8.31
CA MET A 5 -18.67 1.30 7.24
C MET A 5 -18.66 0.63 5.86
N THR A 6 -17.98 -0.51 5.73
CA THR A 6 -17.90 -1.28 4.48
C THR A 6 -19.29 -1.71 4.00
N GLN A 7 -20.15 -2.19 4.89
CA GLN A 7 -21.51 -2.59 4.51
C GLN A 7 -22.33 -1.42 4.00
N LYS A 8 -22.23 -0.24 4.62
CA LYS A 8 -22.95 0.97 4.17
C LYS A 8 -22.49 1.45 2.79
N ILE A 9 -21.19 1.43 2.52
CA ILE A 9 -20.64 1.79 1.21
C ILE A 9 -21.16 0.83 0.15
N LEU A 10 -21.08 -0.48 0.40
CA LEU A 10 -21.55 -1.51 -0.53
C LEU A 10 -23.06 -1.48 -0.74
N ALA A 11 -23.86 -1.24 0.30
CA ALA A 11 -25.31 -1.06 0.19
C ALA A 11 -25.64 0.12 -0.74
N ALA A 12 -24.97 1.26 -0.53
CA ALA A 12 -25.18 2.44 -1.35
C ALA A 12 -24.81 2.20 -2.82
N ALA A 13 -23.67 1.55 -3.09
CA ALA A 13 -23.22 1.22 -4.44
C ALA A 13 -24.09 0.17 -5.14
N ALA A 14 -24.76 -0.70 -4.38
CA ALA A 14 -25.72 -1.67 -4.91
C ALA A 14 -27.14 -1.10 -5.02
N GLY A 15 -27.39 0.15 -4.61
CA GLY A 15 -28.72 0.74 -4.58
C GLY A 15 -29.68 0.07 -3.59
N LEU A 16 -29.15 -0.56 -2.55
CA LEU A 16 -29.90 -1.27 -1.51
C LEU A 16 -29.99 -0.44 -0.23
N PRO A 17 -31.10 -0.55 0.52
CA PRO A 17 -31.24 0.15 1.80
C PRO A 17 -30.32 -0.42 2.89
N SER A 18 -29.99 -1.70 2.81
CA SER A 18 -29.07 -2.40 3.72
C SER A 18 -28.53 -3.67 3.08
N VAL A 19 -27.40 -4.15 3.60
CA VAL A 19 -26.82 -5.45 3.25
C VAL A 19 -26.36 -6.17 4.50
N GLU A 20 -26.19 -7.49 4.40
CA GLU A 20 -25.72 -8.34 5.49
C GLU A 20 -24.43 -9.08 5.07
N ALA A 21 -23.59 -9.41 6.04
CA ALA A 21 -22.40 -10.23 5.81
C ALA A 21 -22.78 -11.56 5.13
N GLY A 22 -22.05 -11.90 4.07
CA GLY A 22 -22.30 -13.10 3.28
C GLY A 22 -23.31 -12.92 2.13
N GLN A 23 -24.05 -11.81 2.08
CA GLN A 23 -24.97 -11.51 0.98
C GLN A 23 -24.20 -11.30 -0.33
N LEU A 24 -24.70 -11.86 -1.43
CA LEU A 24 -24.19 -11.58 -2.78
C LEU A 24 -24.89 -10.36 -3.35
N ILE A 25 -24.11 -9.40 -3.78
CA ILE A 25 -24.61 -8.15 -4.38
C ILE A 25 -23.87 -7.86 -5.69
N GLU A 26 -24.50 -7.08 -6.55
CA GLU A 26 -23.84 -6.38 -7.65
C GLU A 26 -23.74 -4.90 -7.28
N ALA A 27 -22.56 -4.31 -7.35
CA ALA A 27 -22.34 -2.92 -7.00
C ALA A 27 -21.74 -2.14 -8.18
N ASP A 28 -22.13 -0.87 -8.29
CA ASP A 28 -21.55 0.08 -9.24
C ASP A 28 -20.11 0.45 -8.79
N LEU A 29 -19.22 0.60 -9.76
CA LEU A 29 -17.83 0.94 -9.53
C LEU A 29 -17.55 2.43 -9.77
N ASP A 30 -16.79 3.05 -8.88
CA ASP A 30 -16.33 4.42 -9.02
C ASP A 30 -14.98 4.50 -9.73
N LEU A 31 -14.13 3.48 -9.54
CA LEU A 31 -12.84 3.39 -10.22
C LEU A 31 -12.44 1.93 -10.45
N VAL A 32 -11.86 1.67 -11.62
CA VAL A 32 -11.21 0.40 -11.96
C VAL A 32 -9.73 0.67 -12.22
N LEU A 33 -8.84 0.02 -11.47
CA LEU A 33 -7.40 0.23 -11.51
C LEU A 33 -6.67 -0.95 -12.14
N GLY A 34 -5.64 -0.66 -12.94
CA GLY A 34 -4.69 -1.66 -13.42
C GLY A 34 -3.31 -1.08 -13.68
N ASN A 35 -2.31 -1.95 -13.67
CA ASN A 35 -0.90 -1.62 -13.85
C ASN A 35 -0.29 -2.35 -15.06
N ASP A 36 1.00 -2.15 -15.32
CA ASP A 36 1.72 -2.73 -16.46
C ASP A 36 1.94 -4.26 -16.38
N ILE A 37 1.64 -4.89 -15.22
CA ILE A 37 1.67 -6.36 -15.08
C ILE A 37 0.30 -6.96 -15.43
N THR A 38 -0.75 -6.42 -14.85
CA THR A 38 -2.08 -7.04 -14.82
C THR A 38 -3.00 -6.53 -15.93
N SER A 39 -2.83 -5.26 -16.33
CA SER A 39 -3.65 -4.67 -17.40
C SER A 39 -3.53 -5.38 -18.75
N PRO A 40 -2.34 -5.84 -19.22
CA PRO A 40 -2.27 -6.57 -20.49
C PRO A 40 -3.14 -7.83 -20.50
N VAL A 41 -3.21 -8.55 -19.36
CA VAL A 41 -4.07 -9.73 -19.20
C VAL A 41 -5.55 -9.32 -19.22
N ALA A 42 -5.93 -8.30 -18.46
CA ALA A 42 -7.29 -7.79 -18.42
C ALA A 42 -7.76 -7.27 -19.79
N ILE A 43 -6.92 -6.54 -20.51
CA ILE A 43 -7.19 -6.04 -21.87
C ILE A 43 -7.48 -7.20 -22.83
N HIS A 44 -6.68 -8.28 -22.75
CA HIS A 44 -6.89 -9.46 -23.59
C HIS A 44 -8.17 -10.22 -23.26
N GLU A 45 -8.54 -10.26 -21.98
CA GLU A 45 -9.79 -10.89 -21.53
C GLU A 45 -11.02 -10.05 -21.87
N MET A 46 -10.89 -8.71 -21.92
CA MET A 46 -12.01 -7.79 -22.12
C MET A 46 -12.78 -8.03 -23.43
N ASP A 47 -12.10 -8.44 -24.51
CA ASP A 47 -12.72 -8.76 -25.79
C ASP A 47 -13.73 -9.90 -25.69
N LYS A 48 -13.70 -10.70 -24.62
CA LYS A 48 -14.65 -11.77 -24.33
C LYS A 48 -15.94 -11.26 -23.72
N PHE A 49 -15.91 -10.10 -23.04
CA PHE A 49 -17.04 -9.51 -22.34
C PHE A 49 -17.81 -8.52 -23.23
N THR A 50 -17.11 -7.73 -24.03
CA THR A 50 -17.75 -6.68 -24.84
C THR A 50 -16.97 -6.37 -26.11
N LYS A 51 -17.70 -5.93 -27.15
CA LYS A 51 -17.15 -5.31 -28.36
C LYS A 51 -17.34 -3.79 -28.38
N GLU A 52 -18.06 -3.26 -27.40
CA GLU A 52 -18.48 -1.85 -27.36
C GLU A 52 -17.45 -0.93 -26.74
N GLY A 53 -16.45 -1.50 -26.05
CA GLY A 53 -15.38 -0.75 -25.39
C GLY A 53 -15.52 -0.70 -23.87
N VAL A 54 -15.03 0.38 -23.25
CA VAL A 54 -15.08 0.55 -21.80
C VAL A 54 -16.36 1.25 -21.34
N PHE A 55 -16.81 0.95 -20.11
CA PHE A 55 -18.02 1.56 -19.57
C PHE A 55 -17.90 3.07 -19.38
N HIS A 56 -16.73 3.56 -18.93
CA HIS A 56 -16.48 4.98 -18.71
C HIS A 56 -14.98 5.28 -18.66
N LYS A 57 -14.50 6.09 -19.58
CA LYS A 57 -13.06 6.40 -19.72
C LYS A 57 -12.44 7.13 -18.53
N ASP A 58 -13.22 7.93 -17.80
CA ASP A 58 -12.76 8.70 -16.64
C ASP A 58 -12.77 7.89 -15.34
N LYS A 59 -13.41 6.71 -15.34
CA LYS A 59 -13.49 5.79 -14.20
C LYS A 59 -12.54 4.60 -14.34
N ILE A 60 -11.56 4.70 -15.20
CA ILE A 60 -10.49 3.71 -15.37
C ILE A 60 -9.16 4.42 -15.16
N ALA A 61 -8.29 3.87 -14.31
CA ALA A 61 -6.92 4.31 -14.11
C ALA A 61 -5.95 3.21 -14.54
N LEU A 62 -5.02 3.55 -15.43
CA LEU A 62 -3.98 2.64 -15.90
C LEU A 62 -2.63 3.26 -15.56
N VAL A 63 -1.88 2.60 -14.66
CA VAL A 63 -0.63 3.12 -14.10
C VAL A 63 0.53 2.22 -14.50
N MET A 64 1.50 2.78 -15.19
CA MET A 64 2.75 2.10 -15.51
C MET A 64 3.74 2.37 -14.39
N ASP A 65 3.92 1.42 -13.45
CA ASP A 65 4.73 1.63 -12.24
C ASP A 65 5.62 0.46 -11.84
N HIS A 66 5.41 -0.75 -12.38
CA HIS A 66 6.17 -1.92 -11.99
C HIS A 66 7.44 -2.11 -12.82
N PHE A 67 7.36 -1.87 -14.13
CA PHE A 67 8.43 -2.17 -15.08
C PHE A 67 9.01 -0.93 -15.78
N ILE A 68 8.70 0.26 -15.30
CA ILE A 68 9.17 1.50 -15.90
C ILE A 68 10.26 2.19 -15.07
N PRO A 69 11.24 2.87 -15.70
CA PRO A 69 11.57 2.72 -17.14
C PRO A 69 11.80 1.24 -17.49
N ASN A 70 11.39 0.81 -18.69
CA ASN A 70 11.32 -0.62 -19.01
C ASN A 70 12.65 -1.36 -18.81
N LYS A 71 12.63 -2.45 -18.08
CA LYS A 71 13.80 -3.27 -17.75
C LYS A 71 14.24 -4.21 -18.89
N ASP A 72 13.32 -4.61 -19.75
CA ASP A 72 13.53 -5.54 -20.85
C ASP A 72 12.47 -5.36 -21.94
N ILE A 73 12.64 -6.08 -23.07
CA ILE A 73 11.74 -6.02 -24.23
C ILE A 73 10.32 -6.43 -23.88
N LYS A 74 10.15 -7.49 -23.07
CA LYS A 74 8.82 -7.97 -22.66
C LYS A 74 8.06 -6.93 -21.84
N SER A 75 8.74 -6.28 -20.91
CA SER A 75 8.18 -5.17 -20.12
C SER A 75 7.75 -4.01 -21.02
N ALA A 76 8.58 -3.66 -22.02
CA ALA A 76 8.25 -2.62 -22.98
C ALA A 76 7.02 -2.97 -23.83
N GLU A 77 6.85 -4.23 -24.22
CA GLU A 77 5.67 -4.71 -24.95
C GLU A 77 4.40 -4.66 -24.07
N HIS A 78 4.49 -4.99 -22.79
CA HIS A 78 3.39 -4.84 -21.83
C HIS A 78 2.95 -3.38 -21.73
N CYS A 79 3.87 -2.46 -21.48
CA CYS A 79 3.55 -1.02 -21.41
C CYS A 79 2.98 -0.49 -22.74
N LYS A 80 3.51 -0.97 -23.90
CA LYS A 80 2.99 -0.63 -25.21
C LYS A 80 1.54 -1.10 -25.39
N CYS A 81 1.21 -2.32 -24.97
CA CYS A 81 -0.14 -2.86 -25.00
C CYS A 81 -1.12 -1.94 -24.24
N VAL A 82 -0.78 -1.60 -23.01
CA VAL A 82 -1.62 -0.72 -22.17
C VAL A 82 -1.74 0.68 -22.79
N ARG A 83 -0.66 1.26 -23.28
CA ARG A 83 -0.67 2.56 -23.96
C ARG A 83 -1.59 2.57 -25.19
N GLN A 84 -1.53 1.52 -26.01
CA GLN A 84 -2.39 1.39 -27.19
C GLN A 84 -3.87 1.26 -26.79
N PHE A 85 -4.17 0.51 -25.73
CA PHE A 85 -5.52 0.40 -25.18
C PHE A 85 -6.02 1.75 -24.65
N ALA A 86 -5.21 2.45 -23.84
CA ALA A 86 -5.54 3.78 -23.32
C ALA A 86 -5.84 4.77 -24.45
N THR A 87 -5.01 4.78 -25.50
CA THR A 87 -5.22 5.63 -26.68
C THR A 87 -6.50 5.24 -27.44
N LYS A 88 -6.73 3.95 -27.67
CA LYS A 88 -7.90 3.44 -28.39
C LYS A 88 -9.21 3.82 -27.71
N HIS A 89 -9.25 3.78 -26.39
CA HIS A 89 -10.46 4.02 -25.60
C HIS A 89 -10.50 5.42 -24.97
N ASP A 90 -9.55 6.30 -25.34
CA ASP A 90 -9.42 7.67 -24.82
C ASP A 90 -9.42 7.73 -23.28
N ILE A 91 -8.71 6.78 -22.62
CA ILE A 91 -8.65 6.69 -21.16
C ILE A 91 -8.01 7.95 -20.60
N THR A 92 -8.75 8.65 -19.74
CA THR A 92 -8.31 9.92 -19.17
C THR A 92 -7.16 9.74 -18.16
N ASN A 93 -7.26 8.72 -17.32
CA ASN A 93 -6.31 8.49 -16.24
C ASN A 93 -5.28 7.43 -16.64
N TYR A 94 -4.41 7.78 -17.57
CA TYR A 94 -3.29 6.97 -18.00
C TYR A 94 -1.97 7.63 -17.58
N PHE A 95 -1.16 6.91 -16.81
CA PHE A 95 0.09 7.40 -16.23
C PHE A 95 1.27 6.55 -16.71
N ASP A 96 2.25 7.18 -17.33
CA ASP A 96 3.46 6.56 -17.88
C ASP A 96 4.70 7.39 -17.49
N VAL A 97 5.85 7.11 -18.06
CA VAL A 97 7.08 7.89 -17.89
C VAL A 97 6.81 9.38 -18.11
N GLY A 98 7.20 10.20 -17.14
CA GLY A 98 6.89 11.64 -17.10
C GLY A 98 5.75 11.99 -16.14
N GLN A 99 4.91 11.03 -15.76
CA GLN A 99 3.86 11.15 -14.75
C GLN A 99 3.90 9.96 -13.80
N MET A 100 5.12 9.50 -13.51
CA MET A 100 5.35 8.26 -12.76
C MET A 100 4.95 8.38 -11.30
N GLY A 101 4.40 7.29 -10.80
CA GLY A 101 4.12 7.10 -9.38
C GLY A 101 3.64 5.67 -9.15
N ILE A 102 3.93 5.12 -7.99
CA ILE A 102 3.39 3.84 -7.57
C ILE A 102 1.89 4.02 -7.38
N GLU A 103 1.08 3.21 -8.06
CA GLU A 103 -0.37 3.39 -8.20
C GLU A 103 -1.09 3.71 -6.87
N HIS A 104 -0.74 3.02 -5.79
CA HIS A 104 -1.41 3.22 -4.50
C HIS A 104 -0.97 4.48 -3.72
N ALA A 105 0.04 5.19 -4.20
CA ALA A 105 0.37 6.54 -3.74
C ALA A 105 -0.10 7.60 -4.75
N LEU A 106 0.02 7.29 -6.05
CA LEU A 106 -0.30 8.22 -7.13
C LEU A 106 -1.79 8.55 -7.21
N LEU A 107 -2.69 7.56 -7.08
CA LEU A 107 -4.12 7.79 -7.27
C LEU A 107 -4.74 8.68 -6.18
N PRO A 108 -4.43 8.50 -4.87
CA PRO A 108 -4.86 9.44 -3.84
C PRO A 108 -4.29 10.85 -4.06
N GLU A 109 -2.99 10.95 -4.38
CA GLU A 109 -2.30 12.21 -4.63
C GLU A 109 -2.86 12.96 -5.86
N SER A 110 -3.37 12.19 -6.84
CA SER A 110 -4.02 12.75 -8.05
C SER A 110 -5.51 13.05 -7.84
N GLY A 111 -6.05 12.82 -6.64
CA GLY A 111 -7.44 13.07 -6.30
C GLY A 111 -8.45 12.16 -6.99
N LEU A 112 -8.00 11.00 -7.47
CA LEU A 112 -8.85 10.02 -8.17
C LEU A 112 -9.65 9.12 -7.22
N THR A 113 -9.27 9.08 -5.95
CA THR A 113 -9.91 8.27 -4.92
C THR A 113 -10.40 9.16 -3.78
N VAL A 114 -11.64 8.99 -3.36
CA VAL A 114 -12.26 9.77 -2.28
C VAL A 114 -13.12 8.89 -1.38
N ALA A 115 -13.57 9.43 -0.26
CA ALA A 115 -14.43 8.72 0.68
C ALA A 115 -15.74 8.27 0.02
N GLY A 116 -16.15 7.03 0.34
CA GLY A 116 -17.37 6.41 -0.13
C GLY A 116 -17.29 5.78 -1.53
N ASP A 117 -16.15 5.89 -2.22
CA ASP A 117 -15.93 5.20 -3.50
C ASP A 117 -15.91 3.67 -3.33
N VAL A 118 -16.35 2.97 -4.36
CA VAL A 118 -16.15 1.52 -4.55
C VAL A 118 -15.13 1.32 -5.65
N ILE A 119 -13.95 0.78 -5.28
CA ILE A 119 -12.78 0.68 -6.15
C ILE A 119 -12.33 -0.76 -6.26
N ILE A 120 -12.11 -1.24 -7.47
CA ILE A 120 -11.42 -2.51 -7.72
C ILE A 120 -10.13 -2.28 -8.49
N GLY A 121 -9.13 -3.10 -8.22
CA GLY A 121 -7.89 -3.08 -8.97
C GLY A 121 -7.32 -4.49 -9.13
N ALA A 122 -6.65 -4.73 -10.24
CA ALA A 122 -5.97 -6.00 -10.43
C ALA A 122 -4.58 -6.01 -9.72
N ASP A 123 -4.53 -5.38 -8.56
CA ASP A 123 -3.41 -5.43 -7.62
C ASP A 123 -3.94 -5.70 -6.21
N SER A 124 -3.20 -6.52 -5.46
CA SER A 124 -3.62 -6.93 -4.11
C SER A 124 -3.74 -5.76 -3.14
N HIS A 125 -2.87 -4.74 -3.29
CA HIS A 125 -2.82 -3.58 -2.39
C HIS A 125 -3.80 -2.47 -2.76
N THR A 126 -4.74 -2.72 -3.66
CA THR A 126 -5.87 -1.80 -3.94
C THR A 126 -6.65 -1.44 -2.67
N CYS A 127 -6.57 -2.24 -1.60
CA CYS A 127 -7.15 -1.93 -0.29
C CYS A 127 -6.62 -0.63 0.35
N THR A 128 -5.53 -0.05 -0.14
CA THR A 128 -4.91 1.18 0.36
C THR A 128 -5.88 2.36 0.51
N TYR A 129 -6.85 2.50 -0.39
CA TYR A 129 -7.74 3.66 -0.43
C TYR A 129 -8.79 3.65 0.69
N GLY A 130 -8.88 2.56 1.45
CA GLY A 130 -9.66 2.53 2.69
C GLY A 130 -9.15 3.51 3.76
N ALA A 131 -7.91 3.98 3.65
CA ALA A 131 -7.40 5.09 4.47
C ALA A 131 -8.18 6.40 4.28
N LEU A 132 -8.85 6.56 3.14
CA LEU A 132 -9.75 7.68 2.82
C LEU A 132 -11.23 7.39 3.13
N GLY A 133 -11.55 6.23 3.70
CA GLY A 133 -12.95 5.81 3.92
C GLY A 133 -13.64 5.31 2.65
N ALA A 134 -12.90 4.74 1.70
CA ALA A 134 -13.42 4.05 0.52
C ALA A 134 -13.48 2.53 0.75
N PHE A 135 -14.41 1.83 0.10
CA PHE A 135 -14.30 0.39 -0.06
C PHE A 135 -13.45 0.09 -1.29
N SER A 136 -12.26 -0.40 -1.07
CA SER A 136 -11.32 -0.69 -2.15
C SER A 136 -10.70 -2.07 -1.95
N THR A 137 -10.61 -2.86 -3.02
CA THR A 137 -10.13 -4.25 -2.90
C THR A 137 -9.45 -4.75 -4.18
N GLY A 138 -8.46 -5.63 -3.98
CA GLY A 138 -7.83 -6.35 -5.07
C GLY A 138 -8.73 -7.44 -5.66
N VAL A 139 -8.68 -7.57 -6.99
CA VAL A 139 -9.41 -8.59 -7.76
C VAL A 139 -8.51 -9.22 -8.81
N GLY A 140 -8.96 -10.29 -9.44
CA GLY A 140 -8.25 -10.89 -10.57
C GLY A 140 -8.35 -10.04 -11.85
N SER A 141 -7.40 -10.24 -12.79
CA SER A 141 -7.41 -9.52 -14.07
C SER A 141 -8.69 -9.75 -14.88
N THR A 142 -9.35 -10.90 -14.73
CA THR A 142 -10.63 -11.19 -15.37
C THR A 142 -11.77 -10.34 -14.79
N ASP A 143 -11.81 -10.18 -13.45
CA ASP A 143 -12.79 -9.32 -12.79
C ASP A 143 -12.54 -7.84 -13.13
N MET A 144 -11.26 -7.43 -13.21
CA MET A 144 -10.90 -6.10 -13.71
C MET A 144 -11.42 -5.88 -15.14
N ALA A 145 -11.25 -6.86 -16.03
CA ALA A 145 -11.77 -6.79 -17.41
C ALA A 145 -13.29 -6.63 -17.44
N ALA A 146 -14.02 -7.41 -16.63
CA ALA A 146 -15.47 -7.28 -16.49
C ALA A 146 -15.86 -5.90 -15.94
N GLY A 147 -15.15 -5.42 -14.92
CA GLY A 147 -15.34 -4.08 -14.35
C GLY A 147 -15.12 -2.96 -15.36
N MET A 148 -14.05 -3.02 -16.17
CA MET A 148 -13.81 -2.06 -17.25
C MET A 148 -14.88 -2.09 -18.33
N ALA A 149 -15.47 -3.26 -18.60
CA ALA A 149 -16.51 -3.42 -19.60
C ALA A 149 -17.88 -2.93 -19.10
N THR A 150 -18.24 -3.20 -17.85
CA THR A 150 -19.61 -3.05 -17.32
C THR A 150 -19.77 -1.93 -16.31
N GLY A 151 -18.71 -1.49 -15.67
CA GLY A 151 -18.77 -0.54 -14.54
C GLY A 151 -19.31 -1.16 -13.25
N LYS A 152 -19.39 -2.49 -13.17
CA LYS A 152 -19.96 -3.22 -12.05
C LYS A 152 -19.09 -4.38 -11.62
N ALA A 153 -19.23 -4.77 -10.36
CA ALA A 153 -18.61 -5.98 -9.82
C ALA A 153 -19.55 -6.70 -8.85
N TRP A 154 -19.37 -8.01 -8.76
CA TRP A 154 -20.01 -8.85 -7.77
C TRP A 154 -19.21 -8.93 -6.51
N PHE A 155 -19.87 -8.75 -5.37
CA PHE A 155 -19.27 -8.93 -4.06
C PHE A 155 -20.09 -9.86 -3.19
N LYS A 156 -19.44 -10.76 -2.50
CA LYS A 156 -19.95 -11.31 -1.26
C LYS A 156 -19.64 -10.28 -0.18
N VAL A 157 -20.64 -9.68 0.43
CA VAL A 157 -20.43 -8.66 1.48
C VAL A 157 -19.57 -9.25 2.59
N PRO A 158 -18.39 -8.66 2.91
CA PRO A 158 -17.54 -9.18 3.98
C PRO A 158 -18.15 -8.92 5.34
N SER A 159 -17.89 -9.81 6.30
CA SER A 159 -18.00 -9.46 7.71
C SER A 159 -16.82 -8.57 8.12
N ALA A 160 -16.76 -8.11 9.34
CA ALA A 160 -15.74 -7.17 9.78
C ALA A 160 -15.09 -7.56 11.11
N ILE A 161 -13.82 -7.17 11.25
CA ILE A 161 -13.07 -7.13 12.50
C ILE A 161 -12.84 -5.68 12.86
N LYS A 162 -13.06 -5.32 14.12
CA LYS A 162 -12.84 -3.97 14.62
C LYS A 162 -11.54 -3.86 15.40
N PHE A 163 -10.72 -2.89 15.03
CA PHE A 163 -9.49 -2.52 15.73
C PHE A 163 -9.66 -1.15 16.39
N ASN A 164 -9.87 -1.13 17.68
CA ASN A 164 -9.97 0.09 18.48
C ASN A 164 -8.57 0.54 18.88
N LEU A 165 -8.06 1.58 18.22
CA LEU A 165 -6.73 2.15 18.48
C LEU A 165 -6.83 3.22 19.55
N ILE A 166 -6.03 3.10 20.61
CA ILE A 166 -5.93 4.07 21.70
C ILE A 166 -4.49 4.54 21.87
N GLY A 167 -4.28 5.62 22.61
CA GLY A 167 -2.94 6.13 22.90
C GLY A 167 -2.25 6.80 21.71
N LYS A 168 -0.94 6.93 21.79
CA LYS A 168 -0.10 7.59 20.78
C LYS A 168 1.18 6.79 20.53
N PRO A 169 1.61 6.61 19.27
CA PRO A 169 2.86 5.94 18.95
C PRO A 169 4.06 6.62 19.63
N ALA A 170 5.00 5.79 20.07
CA ALA A 170 6.30 6.28 20.55
C ALA A 170 7.15 6.83 19.40
N LYS A 171 8.23 7.54 19.73
CA LYS A 171 9.22 7.99 18.73
C LYS A 171 9.73 6.77 17.95
N TRP A 172 9.87 6.92 16.63
CA TRP A 172 10.32 5.89 15.68
C TRP A 172 9.32 4.73 15.42
N VAL A 173 8.14 4.76 16.04
CA VAL A 173 7.03 3.84 15.72
C VAL A 173 6.11 4.52 14.71
N SER A 174 5.81 3.83 13.62
CA SER A 174 4.98 4.31 12.52
C SER A 174 3.81 3.37 12.23
N GLY A 175 2.95 3.73 11.29
CA GLY A 175 1.88 2.85 10.81
C GLY A 175 2.38 1.48 10.34
N LYS A 176 3.63 1.38 9.90
CA LYS A 176 4.25 0.09 9.54
C LYS A 176 4.39 -0.82 10.76
N ASP A 177 4.85 -0.30 11.87
CA ASP A 177 4.99 -1.09 13.11
C ASP A 177 3.61 -1.51 13.63
N VAL A 178 2.61 -0.61 13.52
CA VAL A 178 1.22 -0.90 13.91
C VAL A 178 0.66 -2.07 13.11
N ILE A 179 0.76 -2.03 11.79
CA ILE A 179 0.19 -3.10 10.97
C ILE A 179 0.98 -4.41 11.07
N LEU A 180 2.30 -4.37 11.23
CA LEU A 180 3.10 -5.56 11.47
C LEU A 180 2.76 -6.20 12.82
N HIS A 181 2.53 -5.39 13.87
CA HIS A 181 2.05 -5.87 15.16
C HIS A 181 0.69 -6.59 15.00
N ILE A 182 -0.26 -5.98 14.28
CA ILE A 182 -1.58 -6.58 14.04
C ILE A 182 -1.46 -7.90 13.26
N ILE A 183 -0.67 -7.93 12.18
CA ILE A 183 -0.46 -9.16 11.39
C ILE A 183 0.20 -10.25 12.25
N GLY A 184 1.18 -9.90 13.07
CA GLY A 184 1.78 -10.85 14.01
C GLY A 184 0.81 -11.40 15.05
N MET A 185 -0.18 -10.59 15.46
CA MET A 185 -1.20 -10.97 16.44
C MET A 185 -2.27 -11.91 15.87
N ILE A 186 -2.76 -11.62 14.64
CA ILE A 186 -3.89 -12.38 14.07
C ILE A 186 -3.51 -13.39 12.98
N GLY A 187 -2.26 -13.33 12.47
CA GLY A 187 -1.77 -14.18 11.38
C GLY A 187 -2.12 -13.65 9.98
N VAL A 188 -1.52 -14.28 8.95
CA VAL A 188 -1.71 -13.90 7.52
C VAL A 188 -3.11 -14.22 6.98
N ASP A 189 -3.89 -15.01 7.69
CA ASP A 189 -5.27 -15.40 7.35
C ASP A 189 -6.31 -14.99 8.42
N GLY A 190 -5.87 -14.27 9.47
CA GLY A 190 -6.73 -13.85 10.57
C GLY A 190 -7.91 -12.96 10.16
N ALA A 191 -7.73 -12.17 9.10
CA ALA A 191 -8.81 -11.35 8.52
C ALA A 191 -9.31 -11.89 7.16
N LEU A 192 -9.12 -13.19 6.88
CA LEU A 192 -9.45 -13.77 5.58
C LEU A 192 -10.88 -13.45 5.15
N TYR A 193 -10.99 -12.73 4.02
CA TYR A 193 -12.24 -12.26 3.43
C TYR A 193 -13.07 -11.31 4.32
N ARG A 194 -12.48 -10.69 5.35
CA ARG A 194 -13.14 -9.72 6.24
C ARG A 194 -12.71 -8.30 5.93
N SER A 195 -13.49 -7.33 6.35
CA SER A 195 -13.11 -5.93 6.42
C SER A 195 -12.39 -5.67 7.75
N MET A 196 -11.22 -5.04 7.70
CA MET A 196 -10.51 -4.57 8.89
C MET A 196 -10.91 -3.12 9.13
N GLU A 197 -11.76 -2.86 10.12
CA GLU A 197 -12.29 -1.54 10.44
C GLU A 197 -11.53 -0.93 11.62
N PHE A 198 -10.80 0.15 11.36
CA PHE A 198 -10.02 0.84 12.38
C PHE A 198 -10.86 1.95 13.02
N THR A 199 -10.82 2.03 14.34
CA THR A 199 -11.60 2.98 15.15
C THR A 199 -10.79 3.48 16.34
N GLY A 200 -11.36 4.29 17.18
CA GLY A 200 -10.76 4.71 18.44
C GLY A 200 -10.05 6.06 18.39
N GLU A 201 -9.76 6.60 19.55
CA GLU A 201 -9.17 7.94 19.68
C GLU A 201 -7.73 8.03 19.22
N GLY A 202 -7.01 6.91 19.19
CA GLY A 202 -5.62 6.83 18.75
C GLY A 202 -5.45 7.18 17.27
N ILE A 203 -6.50 7.03 16.44
CA ILE A 203 -6.44 7.33 14.99
C ILE A 203 -5.97 8.76 14.73
N LYS A 204 -6.39 9.73 15.54
CA LYS A 204 -5.97 11.14 15.42
C LYS A 204 -4.46 11.36 15.59
N ASN A 205 -3.74 10.39 16.15
CA ASN A 205 -2.31 10.42 16.35
C ASN A 205 -1.53 9.75 15.20
N LEU A 206 -2.25 9.20 14.21
CA LEU A 206 -1.71 8.62 12.99
C LEU A 206 -1.84 9.63 11.84
N SER A 207 -0.74 9.86 11.14
CA SER A 207 -0.75 10.67 9.92
C SER A 207 -1.53 9.98 8.80
N MET A 208 -1.82 10.70 7.70
CA MET A 208 -2.41 10.05 6.51
C MET A 208 -1.46 8.99 5.93
N ASP A 209 -0.15 9.24 5.96
CA ASP A 209 0.86 8.29 5.47
C ASP A 209 0.84 7.00 6.29
N ASP A 210 0.69 7.08 7.62
CA ASP A 210 0.49 5.90 8.49
C ASP A 210 -0.80 5.15 8.16
N ARG A 211 -1.92 5.86 7.98
CA ARG A 211 -3.22 5.25 7.64
C ARG A 211 -3.17 4.54 6.29
N PHE A 212 -2.51 5.14 5.29
CA PHE A 212 -2.29 4.49 4.00
C PHE A 212 -1.45 3.22 4.14
N THR A 213 -0.41 3.24 4.96
CA THR A 213 0.43 2.06 5.22
C THR A 213 -0.37 0.94 5.88
N ILE A 214 -1.18 1.25 6.90
CA ILE A 214 -2.01 0.28 7.61
C ILE A 214 -3.06 -0.32 6.66
N ALA A 215 -3.80 0.52 5.93
CA ALA A 215 -4.81 0.07 4.98
C ALA A 215 -4.20 -0.76 3.84
N ASN A 216 -3.02 -0.36 3.33
CA ASN A 216 -2.28 -1.08 2.29
C ASN A 216 -1.98 -2.53 2.69
N MET A 217 -1.54 -2.74 3.92
CA MET A 217 -1.13 -4.06 4.39
C MET A 217 -2.27 -4.89 5.02
N ALA A 218 -3.51 -4.43 4.98
CA ALA A 218 -4.66 -5.23 5.43
C ALA A 218 -4.78 -6.57 4.67
N ILE A 219 -4.41 -6.59 3.39
CA ILE A 219 -4.40 -7.81 2.58
C ILE A 219 -3.38 -8.84 3.08
N GLU A 220 -2.32 -8.41 3.77
CA GLU A 220 -1.32 -9.34 4.33
C GLU A 220 -1.84 -10.12 5.55
N ALA A 221 -2.97 -9.71 6.13
CA ALA A 221 -3.77 -10.48 7.09
C ALA A 221 -4.95 -11.23 6.43
N GLY A 222 -5.04 -11.22 5.09
CA GLY A 222 -6.15 -11.82 4.33
C GLY A 222 -7.37 -10.91 4.17
N GLY A 223 -7.32 -9.66 4.66
CA GLY A 223 -8.44 -8.71 4.62
C GLY A 223 -8.85 -8.30 3.21
N LYS A 224 -10.14 -8.12 2.99
CA LYS A 224 -10.67 -7.57 1.74
C LYS A 224 -10.33 -6.09 1.61
N ASN A 225 -10.34 -5.38 2.71
CA ASN A 225 -9.91 -3.99 2.83
C ASN A 225 -9.53 -3.67 4.27
N GLY A 226 -8.75 -2.59 4.46
CA GLY A 226 -8.58 -1.92 5.73
C GLY A 226 -9.21 -0.53 5.60
N ILE A 227 -10.13 -0.17 6.49
CA ILE A 227 -10.90 1.07 6.35
C ILE A 227 -10.81 1.93 7.62
N PHE A 228 -10.62 3.24 7.43
CA PHE A 228 -10.59 4.25 8.47
C PHE A 228 -11.81 5.14 8.41
N PRO A 229 -12.30 5.67 9.54
CA PRO A 229 -13.32 6.70 9.55
C PRO A 229 -12.75 7.99 8.93
N VAL A 230 -13.62 8.77 8.33
CA VAL A 230 -13.28 10.05 7.72
C VAL A 230 -13.34 11.13 8.79
N ASP A 231 -12.17 11.60 9.22
CA ASP A 231 -12.02 12.71 10.17
C ASP A 231 -11.51 13.99 9.46
N ASP A 232 -11.27 15.05 10.24
CA ASP A 232 -10.79 16.32 9.73
C ASP A 232 -9.48 16.21 8.94
N LEU A 233 -8.58 15.29 9.35
CA LEU A 233 -7.32 15.06 8.66
C LEU A 233 -7.55 14.42 7.28
N THR A 234 -8.46 13.45 7.21
CA THR A 234 -8.85 12.81 5.95
C THR A 234 -9.54 13.81 5.02
N ILE A 235 -10.44 14.65 5.58
CA ILE A 235 -11.12 15.71 4.81
C ILE A 235 -10.09 16.68 4.23
N ALA A 236 -9.17 17.19 5.06
CA ALA A 236 -8.13 18.10 4.62
C ALA A 236 -7.28 17.50 3.48
N TYR A 237 -6.89 16.23 3.61
CA TYR A 237 -6.16 15.53 2.55
C TYR A 237 -6.97 15.45 1.25
N MET A 238 -8.24 15.06 1.33
CA MET A 238 -9.08 14.96 0.12
C MET A 238 -9.31 16.33 -0.54
N GLU A 239 -9.55 17.38 0.24
CA GLU A 239 -9.79 18.74 -0.30
C GLU A 239 -8.55 19.34 -0.94
N GLU A 240 -7.36 19.01 -0.45
CA GLU A 240 -6.08 19.39 -1.07
C GLU A 240 -5.90 18.74 -2.45
N HIS A 241 -6.29 17.46 -2.59
CA HIS A 241 -5.95 16.65 -3.75
C HIS A 241 -7.09 16.49 -4.75
N SER A 242 -8.35 16.57 -4.32
CA SER A 242 -9.52 16.28 -5.16
C SER A 242 -10.53 17.42 -5.21
N LYS A 243 -11.23 17.53 -6.36
CA LYS A 243 -12.44 18.36 -6.49
C LYS A 243 -13.69 17.51 -6.69
N ARG A 244 -13.55 16.18 -6.62
CA ARG A 244 -14.67 15.26 -6.72
C ARG A 244 -15.56 15.38 -5.49
N PRO A 245 -16.90 15.25 -5.63
CA PRO A 245 -17.78 15.06 -4.50
C PRO A 245 -17.47 13.72 -3.83
N TYR A 246 -17.58 13.67 -2.51
CA TYR A 246 -17.40 12.45 -1.73
C TYR A 246 -18.54 12.25 -0.75
N LYS A 247 -18.67 11.03 -0.24
CA LYS A 247 -19.70 10.67 0.73
C LYS A 247 -19.08 9.96 1.92
N ILE A 248 -19.35 10.49 3.10
CA ILE A 248 -18.86 9.90 4.35
C ILE A 248 -19.86 8.87 4.85
N PHE A 249 -19.35 7.70 5.21
CA PHE A 249 -20.09 6.63 5.84
C PHE A 249 -19.46 6.32 7.19
N GLU A 250 -20.29 6.24 8.23
CA GLU A 250 -19.90 5.84 9.56
C GLU A 250 -20.61 4.53 9.92
N ALA A 251 -19.97 3.68 10.71
CA ALA A 251 -20.62 2.49 11.23
C ALA A 251 -21.80 2.87 12.13
N ASP A 252 -22.83 2.05 12.16
CA ASP A 252 -23.91 2.20 13.13
C ASP A 252 -23.41 1.88 14.54
N GLU A 253 -24.01 2.47 15.58
CA GLU A 253 -23.64 2.20 16.97
C GLU A 253 -23.82 0.72 17.34
N ASP A 254 -24.80 0.05 16.74
CA ASP A 254 -25.09 -1.37 16.89
C ASP A 254 -24.52 -2.23 15.74
N ALA A 255 -23.51 -1.75 15.01
CA ALA A 255 -22.82 -2.52 13.99
C ALA A 255 -22.22 -3.81 14.58
N VAL A 256 -22.30 -4.90 13.82
CA VAL A 256 -21.85 -6.22 14.28
C VAL A 256 -20.47 -6.55 13.69
N TYR A 257 -19.56 -6.92 14.57
CA TYR A 257 -18.20 -7.37 14.23
C TYR A 257 -18.00 -8.82 14.67
N ASP A 258 -17.24 -9.59 13.88
CA ASP A 258 -16.89 -10.98 14.23
C ASP A 258 -15.96 -11.00 15.44
N GLU A 259 -15.03 -10.04 15.49
CA GLU A 259 -14.01 -9.88 16.52
C GLU A 259 -13.73 -8.40 16.77
N GLU A 260 -13.35 -8.06 17.99
CA GLU A 260 -12.95 -6.70 18.37
C GLU A 260 -11.63 -6.75 19.16
N TYR A 261 -10.66 -5.95 18.75
CA TYR A 261 -9.37 -5.80 19.41
C TYR A 261 -9.17 -4.36 19.86
N THR A 262 -8.60 -4.17 21.03
CA THR A 262 -8.10 -2.85 21.48
C THR A 262 -6.58 -2.89 21.47
N ILE A 263 -5.97 -1.92 20.78
CA ILE A 263 -4.53 -1.80 20.61
C ILE A 263 -4.09 -0.44 21.17
N ASP A 264 -3.23 -0.47 22.17
CA ASP A 264 -2.59 0.73 22.69
C ASP A 264 -1.34 1.05 21.88
N LEU A 265 -1.42 2.11 21.08
CA LEU A 265 -0.33 2.57 20.23
C LEU A 265 0.95 2.93 21.02
N SER A 266 0.81 3.27 22.32
CA SER A 266 1.96 3.60 23.17
C SER A 266 2.77 2.37 23.60
N GLU A 267 2.18 1.18 23.52
CA GLU A 267 2.82 -0.09 23.84
C GLU A 267 3.49 -0.75 22.64
N ILE A 268 3.22 -0.24 21.40
CA ILE A 268 3.83 -0.78 20.19
C ILE A 268 5.31 -0.40 20.15
N LYS A 269 6.14 -1.40 19.88
CA LYS A 269 7.59 -1.25 19.70
C LYS A 269 7.95 -1.39 18.21
N PRO A 270 9.14 -0.91 17.80
CA PRO A 270 9.65 -1.21 16.45
C PRO A 270 9.59 -2.71 16.19
N THR A 271 8.85 -3.08 15.15
CA THR A 271 8.46 -4.47 14.84
C THR A 271 9.03 -4.89 13.49
N ILE A 272 9.65 -6.06 13.44
CA ILE A 272 10.26 -6.63 12.25
C ILE A 272 9.56 -7.94 11.89
N ALA A 273 9.09 -8.07 10.64
CA ALA A 273 8.62 -9.36 10.13
C ALA A 273 9.78 -10.14 9.51
N PHE A 274 10.07 -11.27 10.08
CA PHE A 274 11.12 -12.19 9.63
C PHE A 274 10.66 -12.99 8.40
N PRO A 275 11.61 -13.47 7.57
CA PRO A 275 11.27 -14.35 6.44
C PRO A 275 10.55 -15.62 6.90
N HIS A 276 9.63 -16.20 6.15
CA HIS A 276 9.16 -15.81 4.81
C HIS A 276 7.65 -15.51 4.82
N LEU A 277 7.13 -15.02 5.96
CA LEU A 277 5.74 -14.60 6.12
C LEU A 277 5.68 -13.30 6.92
N PRO A 278 4.76 -12.36 6.59
CA PRO A 278 4.60 -11.12 7.33
C PRO A 278 4.17 -11.30 8.79
N GLU A 279 3.61 -12.44 9.16
CA GLU A 279 3.22 -12.78 10.54
C GLU A 279 4.38 -13.20 11.45
N ASN A 280 5.56 -13.51 10.87
CA ASN A 280 6.74 -13.87 11.64
C ASN A 280 7.35 -12.65 12.32
N THR A 281 6.56 -11.92 13.09
CA THR A 281 6.98 -10.67 13.71
C THR A 281 7.76 -10.89 15.00
N LYS A 282 8.74 -10.02 15.21
CA LYS A 282 9.46 -9.84 16.49
C LYS A 282 9.62 -8.36 16.75
N THR A 283 9.49 -7.97 17.99
CA THR A 283 9.93 -6.65 18.44
C THR A 283 11.46 -6.62 18.57
N MET A 284 12.07 -5.43 18.51
CA MET A 284 13.53 -5.33 18.56
C MET A 284 14.17 -5.92 19.82
N ASP A 285 13.49 -5.88 20.95
CA ASP A 285 13.96 -6.47 22.22
C ASP A 285 13.86 -8.01 22.26
N GLU A 286 13.13 -8.62 21.35
CA GLU A 286 13.06 -10.08 21.18
C GLU A 286 14.14 -10.64 20.24
N ILE A 287 14.86 -9.75 19.52
CA ILE A 287 15.90 -10.14 18.59
C ILE A 287 17.22 -10.29 19.36
N THR A 288 17.66 -11.51 19.58
CA THR A 288 18.86 -11.83 20.38
C THR A 288 20.13 -12.01 19.56
N GLU A 289 20.01 -12.14 18.24
CA GLU A 289 21.13 -12.38 17.33
C GLU A 289 21.34 -11.20 16.37
N ASP A 290 22.59 -10.93 16.04
CA ASP A 290 22.92 -9.94 15.00
C ASP A 290 22.51 -10.45 13.61
N VAL A 291 21.45 -9.91 13.04
CA VAL A 291 21.03 -10.21 11.66
C VAL A 291 21.73 -9.22 10.72
N VAL A 292 22.84 -9.65 10.13
CA VAL A 292 23.60 -8.86 9.14
C VAL A 292 22.83 -8.79 7.83
N ILE A 293 22.80 -7.61 7.19
CA ILE A 293 22.07 -7.34 5.95
C ILE A 293 23.03 -6.95 4.82
N ASP A 294 22.65 -7.29 3.59
CA ASP A 294 23.34 -6.91 2.35
C ASP A 294 22.66 -5.74 1.65
N GLN A 295 21.38 -5.51 1.94
CA GLN A 295 20.58 -4.47 1.30
C GLN A 295 19.56 -3.87 2.26
N SER A 296 19.30 -2.57 2.10
CA SER A 296 18.18 -1.84 2.71
C SER A 296 17.37 -1.18 1.62
N VAL A 297 16.04 -1.36 1.62
CA VAL A 297 15.11 -0.71 0.69
C VAL A 297 14.13 0.14 1.47
N ILE A 298 14.11 1.44 1.17
CA ILE A 298 13.23 2.42 1.80
C ILE A 298 12.33 2.99 0.71
N GLY A 299 11.02 2.81 0.84
CA GLY A 299 10.07 3.26 -0.16
C GLY A 299 8.91 2.31 -0.38
N SER A 300 8.45 2.19 -1.61
CA SER A 300 7.28 1.43 -2.07
C SER A 300 5.94 2.14 -1.82
N CYS A 301 4.82 1.50 -2.21
CA CYS A 301 3.48 2.02 -1.97
C CYS A 301 3.12 2.15 -0.48
N THR A 302 3.81 1.40 0.39
CA THR A 302 3.63 1.47 1.84
C THR A 302 4.36 2.67 2.44
N ASN A 303 5.66 2.82 2.19
CA ASN A 303 6.52 3.76 2.91
C ASN A 303 7.48 4.55 1.99
N GLY A 304 6.96 5.06 0.88
CA GLY A 304 7.68 5.96 -0.02
C GLY A 304 7.10 7.38 -0.04
N ARG A 305 6.23 7.73 0.90
CA ARG A 305 5.65 9.07 1.02
C ARG A 305 6.60 10.02 1.70
N ILE A 306 6.24 11.31 1.73
CA ILE A 306 7.20 12.33 2.16
C ILE A 306 7.61 12.21 3.63
N GLU A 307 6.72 11.78 4.52
CA GLU A 307 7.05 11.59 5.93
C GLU A 307 8.01 10.42 6.14
N ASP A 308 7.86 9.34 5.37
CA ASP A 308 8.78 8.21 5.38
C ASP A 308 10.20 8.63 4.98
N LEU A 309 10.29 9.45 3.91
CA LEU A 309 11.57 9.96 3.42
C LEU A 309 12.21 10.94 4.40
N ARG A 310 11.42 11.80 5.06
CA ARG A 310 11.91 12.69 6.12
C ARG A 310 12.45 11.90 7.30
N CYS A 311 11.73 10.87 7.76
CA CYS A 311 12.17 9.98 8.81
C CYS A 311 13.49 9.29 8.46
N ALA A 312 13.60 8.70 7.28
CA ALA A 312 14.84 8.07 6.84
C ALA A 312 16.00 9.07 6.69
N ALA A 313 15.72 10.27 6.18
CA ALA A 313 16.73 11.31 6.02
C ALA A 313 17.26 11.84 7.36
N GLU A 314 16.41 11.97 8.39
CA GLU A 314 16.83 12.35 9.74
C GLU A 314 17.88 11.37 10.28
N ILE A 315 17.67 10.08 10.08
CA ILE A 315 18.56 9.02 10.53
C ILE A 315 19.86 8.99 9.70
N LEU A 316 19.77 9.15 8.39
CA LEU A 316 20.93 9.09 7.49
C LEU A 316 21.77 10.37 7.47
N LYS A 317 21.23 11.49 7.92
CA LYS A 317 21.91 12.80 7.90
C LYS A 317 23.24 12.76 8.68
N GLY A 318 24.33 13.08 7.99
CA GLY A 318 25.68 13.10 8.55
C GLY A 318 26.29 11.70 8.81
N ARG A 319 25.59 10.64 8.44
CA ARG A 319 26.03 9.26 8.56
C ARG A 319 26.32 8.63 7.21
N LYS A 320 26.95 7.47 7.20
CA LYS A 320 27.24 6.70 5.98
C LYS A 320 26.58 5.33 6.06
N VAL A 321 26.05 4.90 4.94
CA VAL A 321 25.65 3.51 4.73
C VAL A 321 26.87 2.62 4.93
N LYS A 322 26.70 1.52 5.65
CA LYS A 322 27.77 0.56 5.96
C LYS A 322 28.39 0.04 4.66
N LYS A 323 29.72 0.01 4.60
CA LYS A 323 30.43 -0.59 3.46
C LYS A 323 30.00 -2.03 3.26
N GLY A 324 29.54 -2.35 2.04
CA GLY A 324 28.99 -3.66 1.67
C GLY A 324 27.47 -3.72 1.65
N VAL A 325 26.77 -2.75 2.26
CA VAL A 325 25.30 -2.64 2.20
C VAL A 325 24.89 -1.75 1.02
N ARG A 326 23.89 -2.19 0.27
CA ARG A 326 23.22 -1.40 -0.77
C ARG A 326 21.97 -0.75 -0.15
N CYS A 327 21.94 0.57 -0.06
CA CYS A 327 20.75 1.30 0.38
C CYS A 327 20.04 1.91 -0.84
N ILE A 328 18.78 1.56 -1.04
CA ILE A 328 17.96 2.03 -2.17
C ILE A 328 16.77 2.79 -1.59
N VAL A 329 16.61 4.05 -2.01
CA VAL A 329 15.49 4.92 -1.62
C VAL A 329 14.59 5.14 -2.83
N ILE A 330 13.28 4.93 -2.65
CA ILE A 330 12.29 5.01 -3.73
C ILE A 330 11.16 5.96 -3.31
N PRO A 331 11.19 7.22 -3.74
CA PRO A 331 10.03 8.11 -3.60
C PRO A 331 8.80 7.52 -4.31
N ALA A 332 7.63 7.60 -3.68
CA ALA A 332 6.46 6.90 -4.22
C ALA A 332 5.89 7.54 -5.49
N THR A 333 6.05 8.85 -5.67
CA THR A 333 5.56 9.59 -6.86
C THR A 333 6.56 10.63 -7.32
N GLN A 334 6.38 11.17 -8.54
CA GLN A 334 7.21 12.27 -9.02
C GLN A 334 7.01 13.55 -8.20
N LYS A 335 5.80 13.81 -7.70
CA LYS A 335 5.54 14.97 -6.84
C LYS A 335 6.30 14.85 -5.52
N ILE A 336 6.26 13.67 -4.89
CA ILE A 336 7.04 13.38 -3.68
C ILE A 336 8.55 13.46 -3.99
N TYR A 337 8.99 12.95 -5.16
CA TYR A 337 10.40 13.03 -5.57
C TYR A 337 10.88 14.47 -5.69
N LEU A 338 10.07 15.33 -6.34
CA LEU A 338 10.35 16.76 -6.46
C LEU A 338 10.38 17.44 -5.09
N GLN A 339 9.39 17.18 -4.24
CA GLN A 339 9.34 17.72 -2.88
C GLN A 339 10.55 17.28 -2.05
N ALA A 340 10.93 16.01 -2.10
CA ALA A 340 12.12 15.51 -1.42
C ALA A 340 13.42 16.17 -1.92
N MET A 341 13.47 16.54 -3.20
CA MET A 341 14.58 17.29 -3.79
C MET A 341 14.60 18.74 -3.25
N GLU A 342 13.45 19.41 -3.23
CA GLU A 342 13.31 20.78 -2.73
C GLU A 342 13.64 20.89 -1.23
N GLU A 343 13.27 19.90 -0.44
CA GLU A 343 13.59 19.79 0.98
C GLU A 343 15.05 19.37 1.23
N GLY A 344 15.81 19.03 0.19
CA GLY A 344 17.22 18.62 0.28
C GLY A 344 17.41 17.18 0.77
N LEU A 345 16.36 16.36 0.88
CA LEU A 345 16.42 14.98 1.36
C LEU A 345 17.25 14.11 0.42
N LEU A 346 17.15 14.32 -0.91
CA LEU A 346 17.94 13.57 -1.89
C LEU A 346 19.43 13.76 -1.69
N LYS A 347 19.86 14.99 -1.35
CA LYS A 347 21.25 15.28 -1.05
C LYS A 347 21.73 14.47 0.16
N ILE A 348 20.92 14.39 1.23
CA ILE A 348 21.24 13.60 2.42
C ILE A 348 21.42 12.13 2.05
N PHE A 349 20.51 11.55 1.28
CA PHE A 349 20.59 10.16 0.85
C PHE A 349 21.84 9.87 0.02
N ILE A 350 22.13 10.72 -0.97
CA ILE A 350 23.32 10.57 -1.82
C ILE A 350 24.61 10.75 -1.00
N GLU A 351 24.66 11.74 -0.14
CA GLU A 351 25.81 11.96 0.75
C GLU A 351 26.01 10.80 1.74
N ALA A 352 24.92 10.14 2.17
CA ALA A 352 25.02 8.94 3.00
C ALA A 352 25.52 7.72 2.21
N GLY A 353 25.49 7.74 0.88
CA GLY A 353 25.90 6.63 0.02
C GLY A 353 24.72 5.75 -0.42
N ALA A 354 23.50 6.22 -0.28
CA ALA A 354 22.30 5.56 -0.83
C ALA A 354 22.11 5.90 -2.31
N VAL A 355 21.40 5.02 -3.02
CA VAL A 355 20.89 5.26 -4.39
C VAL A 355 19.45 5.73 -4.28
N VAL A 356 19.14 6.88 -4.90
CA VAL A 356 17.75 7.34 -5.04
C VAL A 356 17.25 6.96 -6.43
N SER A 357 16.15 6.20 -6.45
CA SER A 357 15.54 5.73 -7.68
C SER A 357 14.42 6.66 -8.16
N THR A 358 14.04 6.52 -9.43
CA THR A 358 12.74 7.00 -9.90
C THR A 358 11.60 6.28 -9.18
N PRO A 359 10.40 6.89 -9.07
CA PRO A 359 9.21 6.21 -8.55
C PRO A 359 8.93 4.93 -9.33
N THR A 360 8.94 3.80 -8.65
CA THR A 360 8.61 2.49 -9.23
C THR A 360 8.31 1.49 -8.11
N CYS A 361 7.49 0.49 -8.39
CA CYS A 361 7.29 -0.63 -7.47
C CYS A 361 8.57 -1.47 -7.31
N GLY A 362 9.47 -1.43 -8.28
CA GLY A 362 10.87 -1.84 -8.21
C GLY A 362 11.13 -3.20 -7.60
N PRO A 363 11.93 -3.26 -6.53
CA PRO A 363 12.33 -4.52 -5.92
C PRO A 363 11.21 -5.22 -5.15
N CYS A 364 10.09 -4.56 -4.84
CA CYS A 364 9.00 -5.12 -4.04
C CYS A 364 8.52 -6.51 -4.52
N LEU A 365 8.57 -6.75 -5.83
CA LEU A 365 8.19 -8.03 -6.44
C LEU A 365 9.35 -8.73 -7.18
N GLY A 366 10.58 -8.24 -7.03
CA GLY A 366 11.72 -8.75 -7.78
C GLY A 366 11.62 -8.48 -9.29
N GLY A 367 10.83 -7.48 -9.68
CA GLY A 367 10.46 -7.24 -11.07
C GLY A 367 11.37 -6.28 -11.83
N TYR A 368 12.12 -5.41 -11.15
CA TYR A 368 12.85 -4.34 -11.83
C TYR A 368 14.30 -4.20 -11.32
N MET A 369 14.53 -3.58 -10.18
CA MET A 369 15.88 -3.32 -9.65
C MET A 369 16.00 -3.82 -8.20
N GLY A 370 17.21 -3.77 -7.62
CA GLY A 370 17.43 -4.20 -6.24
C GLY A 370 17.19 -5.70 -6.02
N ILE A 371 17.38 -6.49 -7.06
CA ILE A 371 17.19 -7.94 -7.03
C ILE A 371 18.26 -8.58 -6.13
N LEU A 372 17.84 -9.48 -5.25
CA LEU A 372 18.72 -10.20 -4.34
C LEU A 372 19.28 -11.47 -4.96
N ALA A 373 20.57 -11.72 -4.74
CA ALA A 373 21.24 -12.97 -5.06
C ALA A 373 20.98 -14.06 -4.02
N GLU A 374 21.50 -15.27 -4.25
CA GLU A 374 21.42 -16.40 -3.31
C GLU A 374 22.02 -16.03 -1.94
N GLY A 375 21.25 -16.22 -0.88
CA GLY A 375 21.67 -16.00 0.50
C GLY A 375 21.77 -14.54 0.95
N GLU A 376 21.48 -13.57 0.07
CA GLU A 376 21.45 -12.16 0.46
C GLU A 376 20.25 -11.84 1.34
N ARG A 377 20.45 -10.92 2.30
CA ARG A 377 19.46 -10.44 3.25
C ARG A 377 19.14 -8.98 3.02
N CYS A 378 17.84 -8.67 2.94
CA CYS A 378 17.35 -7.31 2.76
C CYS A 378 16.41 -6.92 3.89
N ILE A 379 16.66 -5.78 4.54
CA ILE A 379 15.61 -5.10 5.31
C ILE A 379 14.86 -4.14 4.40
N SER A 380 13.53 -4.13 4.49
CA SER A 380 12.71 -3.42 3.52
C SER A 380 11.45 -2.84 4.14
N THR A 381 11.05 -1.66 3.66
CA THR A 381 9.77 -1.06 4.00
C THR A 381 8.64 -1.49 3.05
N THR A 382 8.88 -2.44 2.15
CA THR A 382 7.85 -3.05 1.30
C THR A 382 6.85 -3.86 2.12
N ASN A 383 5.86 -4.46 1.46
CA ASN A 383 4.73 -5.09 2.15
C ASN A 383 4.80 -6.61 2.24
N ARG A 384 5.67 -7.28 1.47
CA ARG A 384 5.75 -8.76 1.40
C ARG A 384 7.18 -9.27 1.50
N ASN A 385 7.35 -10.40 2.18
CA ASN A 385 8.64 -11.07 2.37
C ASN A 385 8.59 -12.57 2.05
N PHE A 386 7.70 -12.99 1.17
CA PHE A 386 7.58 -14.39 0.74
C PHE A 386 8.84 -14.93 0.10
N VAL A 387 8.99 -16.24 0.05
CA VAL A 387 10.10 -16.92 -0.62
C VAL A 387 10.28 -16.39 -2.06
N GLY A 388 11.49 -15.91 -2.37
CA GLY A 388 11.83 -15.39 -3.70
C GLY A 388 11.20 -14.03 -4.05
N ARG A 389 10.56 -13.34 -3.10
CA ARG A 389 9.83 -12.10 -3.37
C ARG A 389 10.67 -11.00 -4.00
N MET A 390 11.92 -10.84 -3.57
CA MET A 390 12.84 -9.81 -4.09
C MET A 390 13.97 -10.37 -4.97
N GLY A 391 13.89 -11.63 -5.43
CA GLY A 391 14.93 -12.22 -6.27
C GLY A 391 15.10 -13.71 -6.04
N HIS A 392 16.31 -14.14 -5.65
CA HIS A 392 16.62 -15.55 -5.49
C HIS A 392 15.77 -16.21 -4.40
N VAL A 393 15.31 -17.46 -4.62
CA VAL A 393 14.45 -18.19 -3.67
C VAL A 393 15.07 -18.44 -2.30
N LYS A 394 16.40 -18.38 -2.19
CA LYS A 394 17.14 -18.49 -0.93
C LYS A 394 17.54 -17.13 -0.34
N SER A 395 17.08 -16.02 -0.90
CA SER A 395 17.24 -14.71 -0.29
C SER A 395 16.21 -14.51 0.81
N GLU A 396 16.53 -13.63 1.74
CA GLU A 396 15.72 -13.34 2.93
C GLU A 396 15.32 -11.86 2.94
N VAL A 397 14.03 -11.59 3.09
CA VAL A 397 13.49 -10.24 3.21
C VAL A 397 12.88 -10.05 4.59
N TYR A 398 13.30 -8.99 5.28
CA TYR A 398 12.79 -8.57 6.58
C TYR A 398 11.98 -7.29 6.39
N LEU A 399 10.73 -7.28 6.84
CA LEU A 399 9.89 -6.08 6.74
C LEU A 399 10.04 -5.24 8.01
N ALA A 400 10.22 -3.93 7.82
CA ALA A 400 10.37 -3.00 8.92
C ALA A 400 9.92 -1.58 8.53
N SER A 401 9.82 -0.69 9.52
CA SER A 401 9.56 0.73 9.32
C SER A 401 10.73 1.46 8.65
N PRO A 402 10.51 2.65 8.07
CA PRO A 402 11.58 3.49 7.51
C PRO A 402 12.69 3.80 8.51
N ALA A 403 12.34 3.98 9.77
CA ALA A 403 13.29 4.25 10.84
C ALA A 403 14.27 3.08 11.05
N VAL A 404 13.74 1.87 11.17
CA VAL A 404 14.55 0.65 11.33
C VAL A 404 15.36 0.36 10.06
N ALA A 405 14.76 0.51 8.87
CA ALA A 405 15.47 0.28 7.61
C ALA A 405 16.65 1.24 7.40
N ALA A 406 16.48 2.53 7.76
CA ALA A 406 17.54 3.53 7.67
C ALA A 406 18.65 3.30 8.71
N ALA A 407 18.31 2.97 9.96
CA ALA A 407 19.28 2.65 10.99
C ALA A 407 20.09 1.41 10.62
N SER A 408 19.43 0.37 10.12
CA SER A 408 20.06 -0.86 9.66
C SER A 408 21.01 -0.64 8.49
N ALA A 409 20.69 0.28 7.58
CA ALA A 409 21.61 0.66 6.50
C ALA A 409 22.93 1.25 7.02
N VAL A 410 22.88 1.99 8.13
CA VAL A 410 24.07 2.59 8.75
C VAL A 410 24.90 1.55 9.50
N THR A 411 24.27 0.68 10.26
CA THR A 411 24.96 -0.32 11.10
C THR A 411 25.41 -1.55 10.32
N GLY A 412 24.67 -1.92 9.25
CA GLY A 412 24.87 -3.15 8.46
C GLY A 412 24.21 -4.37 9.07
N LYS A 413 23.37 -4.20 10.08
CA LYS A 413 22.56 -5.23 10.71
C LYS A 413 21.19 -4.64 11.09
N ILE A 414 20.21 -5.47 11.42
CA ILE A 414 18.92 -4.98 11.92
C ILE A 414 19.18 -4.17 13.19
N SER A 415 18.77 -2.90 13.18
CA SER A 415 19.00 -1.93 14.26
C SER A 415 17.92 -0.87 14.32
N THR A 416 17.71 -0.32 15.50
CA THR A 416 16.87 0.88 15.71
C THR A 416 17.69 2.16 15.69
N PRO A 417 17.05 3.34 15.54
CA PRO A 417 17.73 4.62 15.67
C PRO A 417 18.33 4.87 17.05
N ASP A 418 17.79 4.28 18.12
CA ASP A 418 18.33 4.40 19.48
C ASP A 418 19.75 3.84 19.58
N GLU A 419 20.07 2.78 18.82
CA GLU A 419 21.43 2.23 18.73
C GLU A 419 22.42 3.20 18.06
N LEU A 420 21.94 4.20 17.36
CA LEU A 420 22.72 5.29 16.77
C LEU A 420 22.77 6.55 17.67
N GLY A 421 22.15 6.49 18.84
CA GLY A 421 22.07 7.61 19.79
C GLY A 421 21.10 8.71 19.37
N LEU A 422 19.99 8.38 18.69
CA LEU A 422 18.99 9.30 18.16
C LEU A 422 17.73 9.37 19.04
#